data_9f9a1b7463a94118f6fac3976c2ecb4d
#
_entry.id   9f9a1b7463a94118f6fac3976c2ecb4d
#
_cell.length_a   1.000
_cell.length_b   1.000
_cell.length_c   1.000
_cell.angle_alpha   90.00
_cell.angle_beta   90.00
_cell.angle_gamma   90.00
#
_symmetry.space_group_name_H-M   'P 1'
#
loop_
_entity.id
_entity.type
_entity.pdbx_description
1 polymer ?
#
loop_
_entity_poly.entity_id
_entity_poly.type
_entity_poly.pdbx_seq_one_letter_code
_entity_poly.pdbx_strand_id
1 'polypeptide(L)'
;GILSLEIKRNIEYSVEIEPEAREWIKLVEPKELSSDLIYINIEENFSGLPRIGSVYVKGKDSSLADTLKIYQYPLELSLSRKTLDFGMSAESRTVIVTTSHQDYDDIPLLELKLPEDAKYWCTVEVDNQGILSVSVSENQTGIDRETELTVTASILERTLHIAQKAETKEYYRDGEYMQLQAATKGKGINIVIMGDGFLQTDLDKAGYYETLSRQAEHYFFNIEPYKSFREYFNVYMIAAVSEEEGVSEEIPGRKVNNRFGSTFGEGTDIQ
;
A
#
# COMPACT_ATOMS: atom_id res chain seq x y z
N GLY A 1 4.16 31.59 -13.64
CA GLY A 1 5.24 31.44 -14.64
C GLY A 1 5.68 32.78 -15.23
N ILE A 2 6.86 32.81 -15.86
CA ILE A 2 7.39 34.01 -16.52
C ILE A 2 7.36 33.78 -18.02
N LEU A 3 6.68 34.67 -18.75
CA LEU A 3 6.67 34.75 -20.21
C LEU A 3 7.61 35.86 -20.62
N SER A 4 8.52 35.60 -21.59
CA SER A 4 9.34 36.61 -22.22
C SER A 4 8.79 36.93 -23.60
N LEU A 5 8.64 38.20 -23.91
CA LEU A 5 8.16 38.72 -25.20
C LEU A 5 9.21 39.63 -25.82
N GLU A 6 9.73 39.28 -26.98
CA GLU A 6 10.63 40.14 -27.75
C GLU A 6 9.82 41.09 -28.59
N ILE A 7 10.08 42.42 -28.45
CA ILE A 7 9.45 43.45 -29.27
C ILE A 7 10.49 43.98 -30.29
N LYS A 8 10.24 43.73 -31.57
CA LYS A 8 11.01 44.35 -32.67
C LYS A 8 10.42 45.72 -32.96
N ARG A 9 11.16 46.77 -32.65
CA ARG A 9 10.68 48.14 -32.68
C ARG A 9 11.62 49.08 -33.48
N ASN A 10 11.03 50.11 -34.02
CA ASN A 10 11.72 51.29 -34.53
C ASN A 10 11.13 52.61 -33.96
N ILE A 11 10.24 52.51 -32.98
CA ILE A 11 9.57 53.61 -32.26
C ILE A 11 9.54 53.33 -30.77
N GLU A 12 9.39 54.38 -29.96
CA GLU A 12 9.10 54.23 -28.53
C GLU A 12 7.70 53.62 -28.31
N TYR A 13 7.53 52.81 -27.28
CA TYR A 13 6.28 52.16 -26.96
C TYR A 13 6.02 52.14 -25.46
N SER A 14 4.78 51.89 -25.09
CA SER A 14 4.35 51.60 -23.73
C SER A 14 3.65 50.25 -23.69
N VAL A 15 3.70 49.59 -22.54
CA VAL A 15 3.02 48.32 -22.27
C VAL A 15 2.00 48.53 -21.18
N GLU A 16 0.78 48.14 -21.45
CA GLU A 16 -0.33 48.24 -20.49
C GLU A 16 -1.01 46.88 -20.33
N ILE A 17 -1.33 46.52 -19.10
CA ILE A 17 -2.13 45.33 -18.77
C ILE A 17 -3.60 45.76 -18.65
N GLU A 18 -4.48 44.96 -19.26
CA GLU A 18 -5.93 45.08 -19.09
C GLU A 18 -6.29 45.20 -17.61
N PRO A 19 -7.14 46.18 -17.16
CA PRO A 19 -7.40 46.41 -15.77
C PRO A 19 -7.82 45.18 -14.99
N GLU A 20 -8.69 44.36 -15.54
CA GLU A 20 -9.24 43.14 -14.96
C GLU A 20 -8.22 42.01 -14.82
N ALA A 21 -7.13 42.08 -15.62
CA ALA A 21 -6.06 41.08 -15.60
C ALA A 21 -4.87 41.46 -14.68
N ARG A 22 -4.83 42.69 -14.15
CA ARG A 22 -3.71 43.20 -13.32
C ARG A 22 -3.50 42.43 -12.02
N GLU A 23 -4.50 41.72 -11.54
CA GLU A 23 -4.36 40.88 -10.34
C GLU A 23 -3.43 39.68 -10.57
N TRP A 24 -3.38 39.15 -11.78
CA TRP A 24 -2.65 37.93 -12.10
C TRP A 24 -1.64 38.03 -13.26
N ILE A 25 -1.63 39.12 -14.02
CA ILE A 25 -0.61 39.47 -15.01
C ILE A 25 0.16 40.69 -14.48
N LYS A 26 1.49 40.59 -14.37
CA LYS A 26 2.36 41.64 -13.87
C LYS A 26 3.55 41.82 -14.78
N LEU A 27 3.89 43.06 -15.13
CA LEU A 27 5.15 43.35 -15.78
C LEU A 27 6.29 43.21 -14.80
N VAL A 28 7.36 42.52 -15.20
CA VAL A 28 8.59 42.40 -14.45
C VAL A 28 9.60 43.37 -15.01
N GLU A 29 10.05 44.33 -14.21
CA GLU A 29 11.09 45.25 -14.65
C GLU A 29 12.41 44.50 -14.83
N PRO A 30 13.05 44.57 -16.05
CA PRO A 30 14.34 43.92 -16.24
C PRO A 30 15.42 44.65 -15.42
N LYS A 31 16.33 43.91 -14.84
CA LYS A 31 17.47 44.43 -14.06
C LYS A 31 18.50 45.18 -14.93
N GLU A 32 18.41 45.09 -16.22
CA GLU A 32 19.32 45.76 -17.19
C GLU A 32 18.54 46.60 -18.19
N LEU A 33 19.01 47.81 -18.42
CA LEU A 33 18.33 48.91 -19.13
C LEU A 33 18.31 48.80 -20.67
N SER A 34 18.60 47.67 -21.28
CA SER A 34 18.79 47.60 -22.74
C SER A 34 18.23 46.37 -23.47
N SER A 35 17.13 45.80 -23.02
CA SER A 35 16.53 44.72 -23.78
C SER A 35 15.17 45.07 -24.34
N ASP A 36 14.98 44.75 -25.66
CA ASP A 36 13.65 44.74 -26.29
C ASP A 36 12.79 43.58 -25.80
N LEU A 37 13.14 42.99 -24.67
CA LEU A 37 12.44 41.89 -24.00
C LEU A 37 11.57 42.44 -22.88
N ILE A 38 10.29 42.09 -22.95
CA ILE A 38 9.34 42.33 -21.86
C ILE A 38 9.16 41.00 -21.11
N TYR A 39 9.27 41.05 -19.80
CA TYR A 39 9.00 39.91 -18.96
C TYR A 39 7.64 40.11 -18.30
N ILE A 40 6.78 39.12 -18.43
CA ILE A 40 5.42 39.09 -17.88
C ILE A 40 5.34 37.94 -16.91
N ASN A 41 5.08 38.24 -15.63
CA ASN A 41 4.77 37.21 -14.66
C ASN A 41 3.26 36.91 -14.70
N ILE A 42 2.93 35.63 -14.87
CA ILE A 42 1.57 35.10 -14.89
C ILE A 42 1.40 34.24 -13.63
N GLU A 43 0.55 34.68 -12.71
CA GLU A 43 0.23 33.94 -11.49
C GLU A 43 -0.63 32.71 -11.81
N GLU A 44 -0.51 31.63 -11.01
CA GLU A 44 -1.31 30.42 -11.20
C GLU A 44 -2.80 30.69 -11.06
N ASN A 45 -3.61 29.94 -11.81
CA ASN A 45 -5.06 30.12 -11.80
C ASN A 45 -5.74 29.11 -10.88
N PHE A 46 -6.09 29.55 -9.68
CA PHE A 46 -6.82 28.76 -8.68
C PHE A 46 -8.34 28.99 -8.70
N SER A 47 -8.86 29.74 -9.66
CA SER A 47 -10.29 30.11 -9.67
C SER A 47 -11.24 28.97 -10.04
N GLY A 48 -10.71 27.83 -10.52
CA GLY A 48 -11.52 26.73 -11.03
C GLY A 48 -12.13 26.99 -12.42
N LEU A 49 -11.94 28.19 -12.98
CA LEU A 49 -12.44 28.58 -14.31
C LEU A 49 -11.31 29.12 -15.18
N PRO A 50 -11.35 28.89 -16.52
CA PRO A 50 -10.43 29.53 -17.43
C PRO A 50 -10.54 31.06 -17.36
N ARG A 51 -9.41 31.75 -17.51
CA ARG A 51 -9.37 33.21 -17.53
C ARG A 51 -8.58 33.72 -18.75
N ILE A 52 -8.91 34.91 -19.17
CA ILE A 52 -8.31 35.58 -20.31
C ILE A 52 -7.90 36.97 -19.87
N GLY A 53 -6.72 37.40 -20.27
CA GLY A 53 -6.24 38.76 -20.06
C GLY A 53 -5.48 39.26 -21.28
N SER A 54 -5.43 40.58 -21.43
CA SER A 54 -4.79 41.22 -22.54
C SER A 54 -3.63 42.12 -22.10
N VAL A 55 -2.54 42.06 -22.85
CA VAL A 55 -1.40 42.98 -22.73
C VAL A 55 -1.32 43.81 -24.01
N TYR A 56 -1.44 45.10 -23.85
CA TYR A 56 -1.44 46.06 -24.94
C TYR A 56 -0.04 46.67 -25.10
N VAL A 57 0.49 46.62 -26.31
CA VAL A 57 1.73 47.30 -26.67
C VAL A 57 1.35 48.46 -27.62
N LYS A 58 1.58 49.70 -27.16
CA LYS A 58 1.18 50.92 -27.91
C LYS A 58 2.38 51.75 -28.24
N GLY A 59 2.50 52.17 -29.49
CA GLY A 59 3.49 53.16 -29.90
C GLY A 59 3.19 54.52 -29.25
N LYS A 60 4.22 55.18 -28.68
CA LYS A 60 4.05 56.39 -27.83
C LYS A 60 3.53 57.59 -28.63
N ASP A 61 3.92 57.76 -29.85
CA ASP A 61 3.52 58.88 -30.74
C ASP A 61 2.94 58.40 -32.06
N SER A 62 2.30 57.21 -32.06
CA SER A 62 1.75 56.61 -33.29
C SER A 62 0.43 55.92 -32.99
N SER A 63 -0.37 55.69 -34.06
CA SER A 63 -1.59 54.89 -33.98
C SER A 63 -1.31 53.37 -33.97
N LEU A 64 -0.04 52.95 -33.92
CA LEU A 64 0.32 51.54 -33.90
C LEU A 64 0.07 50.94 -32.54
N ALA A 65 -0.67 49.84 -32.51
CA ALA A 65 -0.92 49.05 -31.29
C ALA A 65 -0.98 47.58 -31.65
N ASP A 66 -0.49 46.76 -30.74
CA ASP A 66 -0.63 45.30 -30.81
C ASP A 66 -1.17 44.78 -29.47
N THR A 67 -1.77 43.59 -29.50
CA THR A 67 -2.40 43.01 -28.33
C THR A 67 -2.02 41.54 -28.19
N LEU A 68 -1.35 41.19 -27.08
CA LEU A 68 -1.12 39.85 -26.69
C LEU A 68 -2.30 39.38 -25.79
N LYS A 69 -3.01 38.33 -26.21
CA LYS A 69 -4.03 37.68 -25.42
C LYS A 69 -3.44 36.47 -24.69
N ILE A 70 -3.60 36.41 -23.37
CA ILE A 70 -3.16 35.35 -22.52
C ILE A 70 -4.38 34.56 -22.06
N TYR A 71 -4.41 33.28 -22.43
CA TYR A 71 -5.43 32.31 -22.03
C TYR A 71 -4.82 31.43 -20.96
N GLN A 72 -5.45 31.32 -19.80
CA GLN A 72 -4.97 30.48 -18.72
C GLN A 72 -6.08 29.58 -18.18
N TYR A 73 -5.85 28.27 -18.26
CA TYR A 73 -6.73 27.28 -17.64
C TYR A 73 -6.48 27.22 -16.11
N PRO A 74 -7.47 26.77 -15.33
CA PRO A 74 -7.26 26.58 -13.89
C PRO A 74 -6.25 25.46 -13.62
N LEU A 75 -5.60 25.57 -12.46
CA LEU A 75 -4.81 24.46 -11.96
C LEU A 75 -5.73 23.28 -11.62
N GLU A 76 -5.37 22.10 -12.08
CA GLU A 76 -6.13 20.86 -11.89
C GLU A 76 -5.25 19.78 -11.25
N LEU A 77 -5.85 19.00 -10.39
CA LEU A 77 -5.30 17.77 -9.83
C LEU A 77 -6.42 16.76 -9.64
N SER A 78 -6.28 15.59 -10.24
CA SER A 78 -7.22 14.49 -10.07
C SER A 78 -6.52 13.14 -10.03
N LEU A 79 -7.16 12.19 -9.33
CA LEU A 79 -6.74 10.80 -9.26
C LEU A 79 -7.79 9.93 -9.97
N SER A 80 -7.37 8.98 -10.79
CA SER A 80 -8.29 8.06 -11.49
C SER A 80 -9.05 7.15 -10.52
N ARG A 81 -8.56 7.01 -9.28
CA ARG A 81 -9.19 6.27 -8.17
C ARG A 81 -8.95 7.01 -6.86
N LYS A 82 -9.90 6.89 -5.93
CA LYS A 82 -9.80 7.46 -4.58
C LYS A 82 -9.46 6.42 -3.52
N THR A 83 -9.61 5.14 -3.87
CA THR A 83 -9.36 4.01 -2.98
C THR A 83 -8.61 2.90 -3.71
N LEU A 84 -7.73 2.21 -2.99
CA LEU A 84 -7.09 0.96 -3.39
C LEU A 84 -7.28 -0.06 -2.27
N ASP A 85 -7.96 -1.17 -2.59
CA ASP A 85 -8.20 -2.26 -1.65
C ASP A 85 -7.35 -3.46 -2.06
N PHE A 86 -6.43 -3.88 -1.19
CA PHE A 86 -5.53 -5.01 -1.39
C PHE A 86 -5.98 -6.23 -0.61
N GLY A 87 -5.70 -7.43 -1.14
CA GLY A 87 -5.75 -8.67 -0.39
C GLY A 87 -4.59 -8.77 0.61
N MET A 88 -4.46 -9.92 1.28
CA MET A 88 -3.41 -10.14 2.26
C MET A 88 -2.00 -10.24 1.64
N SER A 89 -1.90 -10.69 0.40
CA SER A 89 -0.61 -10.93 -0.28
C SER A 89 0.06 -9.63 -0.71
N ALA A 90 1.38 -9.68 -0.93
CA ALA A 90 2.11 -8.61 -1.56
C ALA A 90 1.58 -8.35 -2.98
N GLU A 91 1.24 -7.11 -3.29
CA GLU A 91 0.64 -6.70 -4.57
C GLU A 91 1.01 -5.25 -4.89
N SER A 92 1.01 -4.91 -6.19
CA SER A 92 1.17 -3.54 -6.67
C SER A 92 -0.01 -3.14 -7.55
N ARG A 93 -0.48 -1.90 -7.39
CA ARG A 93 -1.55 -1.29 -8.19
C ARG A 93 -1.19 0.11 -8.61
N THR A 94 -1.79 0.57 -9.69
CA THR A 94 -1.52 1.89 -10.24
C THR A 94 -2.74 2.81 -10.19
N VAL A 95 -2.45 4.11 -10.05
CA VAL A 95 -3.42 5.21 -10.12
C VAL A 95 -2.86 6.26 -11.07
N ILE A 96 -3.66 6.73 -12.02
CA ILE A 96 -3.26 7.83 -12.90
C ILE A 96 -3.53 9.14 -12.17
N VAL A 97 -2.49 9.96 -12.05
CA VAL A 97 -2.56 11.34 -11.55
C VAL A 97 -2.59 12.26 -12.76
N THR A 98 -3.62 13.07 -12.86
CA THR A 98 -3.73 14.10 -13.89
C THR A 98 -3.61 15.47 -13.25
N THR A 99 -2.67 16.28 -13.72
CA THR A 99 -2.47 17.66 -13.25
C THR A 99 -2.04 18.55 -14.41
N SER A 100 -2.38 19.83 -14.31
CA SER A 100 -1.85 20.90 -15.18
C SER A 100 -0.58 21.54 -14.60
N HIS A 101 -0.12 21.11 -13.41
CA HIS A 101 1.12 21.56 -12.79
C HIS A 101 2.27 20.68 -13.26
N GLN A 102 2.98 21.14 -14.29
CA GLN A 102 4.00 20.39 -15.02
C GLN A 102 5.23 21.25 -15.26
N ASP A 103 6.37 20.61 -15.54
CA ASP A 103 7.58 21.27 -16.01
C ASP A 103 7.59 21.51 -17.53
N TYR A 104 8.75 21.87 -18.09
CA TYR A 104 8.92 22.18 -19.53
C TYR A 104 8.77 20.97 -20.45
N ASP A 105 8.93 19.75 -19.91
CA ASP A 105 8.84 18.49 -20.63
C ASP A 105 7.49 17.80 -20.39
N ASP A 106 6.48 18.56 -19.91
CA ASP A 106 5.15 18.09 -19.52
C ASP A 106 5.17 17.06 -18.38
N ILE A 107 6.26 17.01 -17.58
CA ILE A 107 6.38 16.12 -16.43
C ILE A 107 5.59 16.68 -15.25
N PRO A 108 4.65 15.91 -14.64
CA PRO A 108 3.89 16.34 -13.49
C PRO A 108 4.78 16.68 -12.29
N LEU A 109 4.63 17.88 -11.74
CA LEU A 109 5.32 18.32 -10.53
C LEU A 109 4.44 17.96 -9.32
N LEU A 110 4.76 16.83 -8.69
CA LEU A 110 3.97 16.22 -7.61
C LEU A 110 4.80 16.02 -6.34
N GLU A 111 4.18 16.26 -5.19
CA GLU A 111 4.69 15.85 -3.89
C GLU A 111 3.81 14.73 -3.34
N LEU A 112 4.44 13.67 -2.85
CA LEU A 112 3.79 12.51 -2.24
C LEU A 112 4.09 12.46 -0.76
N LYS A 113 3.06 12.43 0.08
CA LYS A 113 3.20 12.31 1.53
C LYS A 113 2.47 11.08 2.03
N LEU A 114 3.24 10.06 2.38
CA LEU A 114 2.79 8.85 3.06
C LEU A 114 3.15 8.94 4.55
N PRO A 115 2.24 8.60 5.49
CA PRO A 115 2.54 8.53 6.93
C PRO A 115 3.73 7.61 7.24
N GLU A 116 4.51 7.94 8.25
CA GLU A 116 5.73 7.20 8.60
C GLU A 116 5.44 5.74 9.02
N ASP A 117 4.34 5.51 9.72
CA ASP A 117 3.88 4.20 10.14
C ASP A 117 3.40 3.31 8.99
N ALA A 118 3.05 3.90 7.86
CA ALA A 118 2.67 3.15 6.65
C ALA A 118 3.89 2.73 5.81
N LYS A 119 5.02 3.41 5.91
CA LYS A 119 6.21 3.15 5.09
C LYS A 119 6.84 1.76 5.30
N TYR A 120 6.53 1.09 6.41
CA TYR A 120 6.99 -0.27 6.68
C TYR A 120 6.30 -1.33 5.81
N TRP A 121 5.12 -1.02 5.26
CA TRP A 121 4.33 -1.98 4.51
C TRP A 121 3.79 -1.47 3.18
N CYS A 122 3.84 -0.17 2.94
CA CYS A 122 3.36 0.49 1.74
C CYS A 122 4.46 1.38 1.17
N THR A 123 4.74 1.23 -0.12
CA THR A 123 5.65 2.10 -0.88
C THR A 123 4.91 2.73 -2.03
N VAL A 124 5.28 3.97 -2.35
CA VAL A 124 4.63 4.76 -3.40
C VAL A 124 5.69 5.41 -4.27
N GLU A 125 5.50 5.33 -5.58
CA GLU A 125 6.37 5.94 -6.59
C GLU A 125 5.51 6.54 -7.70
N VAL A 126 5.94 7.64 -8.28
CA VAL A 126 5.29 8.25 -9.43
C VAL A 126 6.30 8.42 -10.56
N ASP A 127 5.90 8.06 -11.77
CA ASP A 127 6.73 8.23 -12.96
C ASP A 127 6.51 9.59 -13.64
N ASN A 128 7.31 9.87 -14.68
CA ASN A 128 7.22 11.10 -15.46
C ASN A 128 5.92 11.26 -16.26
N GLN A 129 5.08 10.23 -16.31
CA GLN A 129 3.78 10.25 -16.99
C GLN A 129 2.62 10.43 -16.00
N GLY A 130 2.91 10.61 -14.70
CA GLY A 130 1.90 10.72 -13.67
C GLY A 130 1.28 9.38 -13.28
N ILE A 131 1.93 8.24 -13.58
CA ILE A 131 1.48 6.93 -13.12
C ILE A 131 2.02 6.71 -11.72
N LEU A 132 1.15 6.76 -10.74
CA LEU A 132 1.42 6.48 -9.33
C LEU A 132 1.33 4.97 -9.10
N SER A 133 2.44 4.34 -8.74
CA SER A 133 2.52 2.94 -8.35
C SER A 133 2.48 2.82 -6.84
N VAL A 134 1.52 2.05 -6.33
CA VAL A 134 1.37 1.74 -4.90
C VAL A 134 1.62 0.26 -4.70
N SER A 135 2.62 -0.09 -3.91
CA SER A 135 3.00 -1.47 -3.61
C SER A 135 2.86 -1.73 -2.11
N VAL A 136 2.24 -2.85 -1.76
CA VAL A 136 2.09 -3.30 -0.38
C VAL A 136 2.81 -4.62 -0.15
N SER A 137 3.43 -4.77 1.03
CA SER A 137 3.97 -6.05 1.48
C SER A 137 2.85 -6.98 1.95
N GLU A 138 3.11 -8.28 2.08
CA GLU A 138 2.17 -9.24 2.67
C GLU A 138 1.75 -8.83 4.09
N ASN A 139 0.46 -8.98 4.40
CA ASN A 139 -0.09 -8.67 5.73
C ASN A 139 -0.35 -9.94 6.54
N GLN A 140 0.65 -10.38 7.28
CA GLN A 140 0.60 -11.53 8.19
C GLN A 140 0.26 -11.14 9.63
N THR A 141 -0.14 -9.89 9.89
CA THR A 141 -0.35 -9.38 11.26
C THR A 141 -1.63 -9.87 11.92
N GLY A 142 -2.55 -10.46 11.15
CA GLY A 142 -3.89 -10.85 11.63
C GLY A 142 -4.85 -9.67 11.76
N ILE A 143 -4.44 -8.44 11.45
CA ILE A 143 -5.24 -7.22 11.56
C ILE A 143 -5.21 -6.47 10.23
N ASP A 144 -6.37 -6.10 9.72
CA ASP A 144 -6.50 -5.22 8.55
C ASP A 144 -5.76 -3.90 8.83
N ARG A 145 -5.14 -3.34 7.80
CA ARG A 145 -4.41 -2.08 7.91
C ARG A 145 -4.81 -1.11 6.79
N GLU A 146 -4.75 0.16 7.10
CA GLU A 146 -5.11 1.22 6.18
C GLU A 146 -4.21 2.45 6.36
N THR A 147 -4.11 3.27 5.34
CA THR A 147 -3.40 4.54 5.35
C THR A 147 -3.95 5.47 4.29
N GLU A 148 -3.56 6.73 4.36
CA GLU A 148 -3.90 7.75 3.38
C GLU A 148 -2.63 8.34 2.78
N LEU A 149 -2.54 8.30 1.45
CA LEU A 149 -1.51 9.01 0.69
C LEU A 149 -2.05 10.37 0.27
N THR A 150 -1.37 11.44 0.65
CA THR A 150 -1.64 12.78 0.12
C THR A 150 -0.77 13.00 -1.12
N VAL A 151 -1.42 13.39 -2.21
CA VAL A 151 -0.80 13.81 -3.47
C VAL A 151 -1.04 15.31 -3.63
N THR A 152 0.02 16.07 -3.75
CA THR A 152 -0.02 17.55 -3.83
C THR A 152 0.56 18.01 -5.17
N ALA A 153 -0.12 18.94 -5.84
CA ALA A 153 0.36 19.66 -7.00
C ALA A 153 0.16 21.16 -6.74
N SER A 154 1.26 21.89 -6.53
CA SER A 154 1.22 23.27 -6.02
C SER A 154 0.43 23.38 -4.69
N ILE A 155 -0.75 23.98 -4.69
CA ILE A 155 -1.62 24.10 -3.50
C ILE A 155 -2.80 23.13 -3.51
N LEU A 156 -2.98 22.35 -4.59
CA LEU A 156 -4.05 21.37 -4.66
C LEU A 156 -3.62 20.05 -4.04
N GLU A 157 -4.50 19.52 -3.20
CA GLU A 157 -4.29 18.23 -2.56
C GLU A 157 -5.38 17.23 -2.93
N ARG A 158 -5.01 15.96 -3.07
CA ARG A 158 -5.93 14.83 -3.22
C ARG A 158 -5.46 13.68 -2.34
N THR A 159 -6.41 13.01 -1.74
CA THR A 159 -6.14 11.87 -0.87
C THR A 159 -6.50 10.58 -1.60
N LEU A 160 -5.59 9.60 -1.54
CA LEU A 160 -5.79 8.22 -1.95
C LEU A 160 -5.83 7.35 -0.69
N HIS A 161 -6.97 6.74 -0.42
CA HIS A 161 -7.13 5.78 0.67
C HIS A 161 -6.60 4.41 0.24
N ILE A 162 -5.77 3.78 1.06
CA ILE A 162 -5.12 2.49 0.80
C ILE A 162 -5.48 1.57 1.96
N ALA A 163 -6.18 0.47 1.66
CA ALA A 163 -6.56 -0.54 2.64
C ALA A 163 -6.03 -1.91 2.25
N GLN A 164 -5.56 -2.69 3.21
CA GLN A 164 -5.10 -4.06 2.98
C GLN A 164 -5.69 -5.02 4.03
N LYS A 165 -6.26 -6.11 3.54
CA LYS A 165 -6.76 -7.20 4.37
C LYS A 165 -5.61 -7.95 5.03
N ALA A 166 -5.87 -8.46 6.23
CA ALA A 166 -4.99 -9.38 6.91
C ALA A 166 -5.22 -10.82 6.49
N GLU A 167 -4.24 -11.67 6.75
CA GLU A 167 -4.44 -13.11 6.76
C GLU A 167 -5.43 -13.47 7.89
N THR A 168 -6.57 -14.04 7.54
CA THR A 168 -7.51 -14.59 8.52
C THR A 168 -7.11 -16.03 8.80
N LYS A 169 -6.42 -16.28 9.92
CA LYS A 169 -6.17 -17.65 10.41
C LYS A 169 -7.41 -18.16 11.13
N GLU A 170 -7.91 -19.30 10.70
CA GLU A 170 -8.89 -20.06 11.46
C GLU A 170 -8.15 -21.03 12.38
N TYR A 171 -8.61 -21.14 13.62
CA TYR A 171 -8.02 -22.03 14.61
C TYR A 171 -9.00 -23.14 15.00
N TYR A 172 -8.47 -24.33 15.28
CA TYR A 172 -9.23 -25.39 15.90
C TYR A 172 -9.58 -24.98 17.35
N ARG A 173 -10.80 -25.26 17.76
CA ARG A 173 -11.21 -25.08 19.17
C ARG A 173 -10.67 -26.24 20.00
N ASP A 174 -10.53 -26.04 21.33
CA ASP A 174 -10.18 -27.12 22.23
C ASP A 174 -11.20 -28.27 22.12
N GLY A 175 -10.71 -29.50 21.87
CA GLY A 175 -11.52 -30.68 21.63
C GLY A 175 -12.09 -30.80 20.19
N GLU A 176 -11.88 -29.84 19.30
CA GLU A 176 -12.27 -29.97 17.91
C GLU A 176 -11.40 -31.03 17.23
N TYR A 177 -12.02 -31.89 16.39
CA TYR A 177 -11.30 -32.97 15.73
C TYR A 177 -11.38 -32.90 14.20
N MET A 178 -10.38 -33.48 13.55
CA MET A 178 -10.36 -33.71 12.11
C MET A 178 -10.01 -35.18 11.84
N GLN A 179 -10.73 -35.80 10.92
CA GLN A 179 -10.39 -37.14 10.43
C GLN A 179 -9.28 -37.08 9.40
N LEU A 180 -8.11 -37.61 9.73
CA LEU A 180 -6.95 -37.69 8.82
C LEU A 180 -7.09 -38.86 7.85
N GLN A 181 -7.59 -40.01 8.32
CA GLN A 181 -7.80 -41.21 7.52
C GLN A 181 -9.09 -41.93 7.95
N ALA A 182 -9.86 -42.42 6.99
CA ALA A 182 -10.96 -43.32 7.21
C ALA A 182 -10.56 -44.77 6.92
N ALA A 183 -11.04 -45.72 7.72
CA ALA A 183 -10.89 -47.15 7.45
C ALA A 183 -11.63 -47.53 6.15
N THR A 184 -11.02 -48.36 5.32
CA THR A 184 -11.63 -48.89 4.11
C THR A 184 -12.07 -50.34 4.27
N LYS A 185 -11.70 -50.98 5.40
CA LYS A 185 -12.06 -52.34 5.75
C LYS A 185 -12.67 -52.41 7.16
N GLY A 186 -13.83 -53.04 7.28
CA GLY A 186 -14.55 -53.22 8.55
C GLY A 186 -15.10 -51.90 9.11
N LYS A 187 -15.33 -51.86 10.44
CA LYS A 187 -15.81 -50.66 11.15
C LYS A 187 -14.67 -49.67 11.47
N GLY A 188 -13.44 -50.12 11.33
CA GLY A 188 -12.25 -49.39 11.70
C GLY A 188 -11.91 -49.40 13.21
N ILE A 189 -10.62 -49.38 13.46
CA ILE A 189 -10.04 -49.17 14.81
C ILE A 189 -9.67 -47.70 14.87
N ASN A 190 -10.12 -46.99 15.89
CA ASN A 190 -9.86 -45.56 15.98
C ASN A 190 -8.50 -45.30 16.66
N ILE A 191 -7.67 -44.52 15.97
CA ILE A 191 -6.45 -43.94 16.52
C ILE A 191 -6.72 -42.45 16.68
N VAL A 192 -6.31 -41.90 17.81
CA VAL A 192 -6.42 -40.47 18.10
C VAL A 192 -5.01 -39.92 18.32
N ILE A 193 -4.69 -38.87 17.58
CA ILE A 193 -3.45 -38.11 17.72
C ILE A 193 -3.79 -36.82 18.45
N MET A 194 -3.17 -36.63 19.61
CA MET A 194 -3.30 -35.41 20.43
C MET A 194 -1.89 -34.92 20.77
N GLY A 195 -1.61 -33.68 20.48
CA GLY A 195 -0.38 -33.02 20.89
C GLY A 195 -0.53 -32.38 22.27
N ASP A 196 0.53 -32.36 23.05
CA ASP A 196 0.59 -31.66 24.33
C ASP A 196 1.53 -30.44 24.20
N GLY A 197 1.29 -29.40 25.00
CA GLY A 197 2.13 -28.22 25.02
C GLY A 197 1.91 -27.25 23.82
N PHE A 198 0.78 -27.33 23.12
CA PHE A 198 0.39 -26.40 22.08
C PHE A 198 -0.56 -25.34 22.63
N LEU A 199 -0.27 -24.07 22.34
CA LEU A 199 -1.16 -22.95 22.65
C LEU A 199 -2.29 -22.85 21.62
N GLN A 200 -3.33 -22.08 21.91
CA GLN A 200 -4.41 -21.80 20.95
C GLN A 200 -3.88 -21.24 19.63
N THR A 201 -2.81 -20.46 19.67
CA THR A 201 -2.16 -19.84 18.48
C THR A 201 -1.41 -20.83 17.58
N ASP A 202 -1.11 -22.03 18.07
CA ASP A 202 -0.42 -23.09 17.33
C ASP A 202 -1.38 -24.02 16.60
N LEU A 203 -2.67 -23.91 16.91
CA LEU A 203 -3.75 -24.76 16.41
C LEU A 203 -4.42 -24.17 15.15
N ASP A 204 -3.69 -23.47 14.30
CA ASP A 204 -4.20 -22.93 13.06
C ASP A 204 -4.58 -24.06 12.08
N LYS A 205 -5.74 -23.91 11.42
CA LYS A 205 -6.21 -24.87 10.41
C LYS A 205 -5.27 -24.85 9.20
N ALA A 206 -4.96 -26.03 8.69
CA ALA A 206 -3.93 -26.27 7.67
C ALA A 206 -2.51 -25.80 8.05
N GLY A 207 -2.26 -25.51 9.33
CA GLY A 207 -0.99 -25.01 9.84
C GLY A 207 -0.07 -26.06 10.45
N TYR A 208 0.70 -25.59 11.46
CA TYR A 208 1.78 -26.38 12.06
C TYR A 208 1.28 -27.63 12.77
N TYR A 209 0.24 -27.51 13.62
CA TYR A 209 -0.31 -28.65 14.38
C TYR A 209 -0.87 -29.76 13.48
N GLU A 210 -1.60 -29.37 12.42
CA GLU A 210 -2.12 -30.33 11.45
C GLU A 210 -0.98 -31.04 10.71
N THR A 211 0.06 -30.30 10.33
CA THR A 211 1.26 -30.86 9.67
C THR A 211 1.96 -31.89 10.55
N LEU A 212 2.17 -31.59 11.83
CA LEU A 212 2.76 -32.52 12.79
C LEU A 212 1.90 -33.76 13.00
N SER A 213 0.57 -33.58 13.09
CA SER A 213 -0.35 -34.70 13.25
C SER A 213 -0.33 -35.65 12.04
N ARG A 214 -0.24 -35.12 10.82
CA ARG A 214 -0.06 -35.92 9.61
C ARG A 214 1.31 -36.62 9.54
N GLN A 215 2.36 -35.98 10.03
CA GLN A 215 3.67 -36.62 10.16
C GLN A 215 3.63 -37.78 11.17
N ALA A 216 2.99 -37.59 12.32
CA ALA A 216 2.83 -38.65 13.31
C ALA A 216 2.04 -39.85 12.74
N GLU A 217 0.94 -39.60 12.03
CA GLU A 217 0.21 -40.62 11.27
C GLU A 217 1.13 -41.37 10.29
N HIS A 218 1.88 -40.62 9.49
CA HIS A 218 2.79 -41.19 8.51
C HIS A 218 3.84 -42.11 9.16
N TYR A 219 4.48 -41.66 10.23
CA TYR A 219 5.49 -42.46 10.95
C TYR A 219 4.89 -43.70 11.60
N PHE A 220 3.70 -43.57 12.20
CA PHE A 220 3.01 -44.72 12.80
C PHE A 220 2.75 -45.84 11.78
N PHE A 221 2.24 -45.49 10.62
CA PHE A 221 1.98 -46.47 9.56
C PHE A 221 3.21 -46.87 8.72
N ASN A 222 4.40 -46.44 9.07
CA ASN A 222 5.63 -46.99 8.51
C ASN A 222 6.16 -48.19 9.32
N ILE A 223 5.55 -48.56 10.46
CA ILE A 223 5.98 -49.63 11.35
C ILE A 223 5.02 -50.83 11.19
N GLU A 224 5.58 -52.05 11.07
CA GLU A 224 4.77 -53.26 11.09
C GLU A 224 4.32 -53.59 12.53
N PRO A 225 3.10 -54.14 12.73
CA PRO A 225 2.14 -54.59 11.70
C PRO A 225 1.20 -53.51 11.17
N TYR A 226 1.24 -52.28 11.71
CA TYR A 226 0.30 -51.21 11.39
C TYR A 226 0.29 -50.84 9.93
N LYS A 227 1.47 -50.90 9.27
CA LYS A 227 1.62 -50.65 7.84
C LYS A 227 0.78 -51.62 7.01
N SER A 228 0.88 -52.93 7.30
CA SER A 228 0.15 -53.97 6.57
C SER A 228 -1.36 -53.95 6.84
N PHE A 229 -1.79 -53.40 7.97
CA PHE A 229 -3.20 -53.34 8.38
C PHE A 229 -3.78 -51.93 8.29
N ARG A 230 -3.14 -50.99 7.66
CA ARG A 230 -3.52 -49.58 7.59
C ARG A 230 -5.00 -49.38 7.20
N GLU A 231 -5.54 -50.19 6.29
CA GLU A 231 -6.93 -50.11 5.84
C GLU A 231 -8.01 -50.34 6.91
N TYR A 232 -7.61 -50.88 8.09
CA TYR A 232 -8.53 -51.12 9.20
C TYR A 232 -8.56 -50.00 10.21
N PHE A 233 -7.86 -48.88 10.00
CA PHE A 233 -7.78 -47.80 10.98
C PHE A 233 -8.48 -46.53 10.49
N ASN A 234 -9.25 -45.91 11.41
CA ASN A 234 -9.63 -44.52 11.34
C ASN A 234 -8.61 -43.72 12.15
N VAL A 235 -8.14 -42.63 11.62
CA VAL A 235 -7.19 -41.76 12.31
C VAL A 235 -7.81 -40.37 12.46
N TYR A 236 -7.79 -39.87 13.68
CA TYR A 236 -8.30 -38.56 14.05
C TYR A 236 -7.19 -37.75 14.70
N MET A 237 -7.14 -36.48 14.36
CA MET A 237 -6.41 -35.46 15.07
C MET A 237 -7.40 -34.74 15.97
N ILE A 238 -7.06 -34.50 17.25
CA ILE A 238 -7.84 -33.69 18.17
C ILE A 238 -6.99 -32.52 18.65
N ALA A 239 -7.51 -31.31 18.52
CA ALA A 239 -6.88 -30.12 19.05
C ALA A 239 -6.98 -30.10 20.58
N ALA A 240 -5.85 -29.97 21.24
CA ALA A 240 -5.77 -29.90 22.70
C ALA A 240 -4.98 -28.64 23.09
N VAL A 241 -5.68 -27.66 23.68
CA VAL A 241 -5.09 -26.39 24.10
C VAL A 241 -4.40 -26.54 25.44
N SER A 242 -3.13 -26.18 25.51
CA SER A 242 -2.36 -26.07 26.77
C SER A 242 -2.34 -24.62 27.25
N GLU A 243 -2.22 -24.42 28.58
CA GLU A 243 -2.07 -23.07 29.15
C GLU A 243 -0.67 -22.51 28.94
N GLU A 244 0.34 -23.40 28.89
CA GLU A 244 1.72 -23.04 28.62
C GLU A 244 2.28 -23.90 27.48
N GLU A 245 3.19 -23.31 26.68
CA GLU A 245 3.86 -23.95 25.55
C GLU A 245 4.92 -24.95 26.02
N GLY A 246 4.95 -26.12 25.38
CA GLY A 246 5.97 -27.14 25.56
C GLY A 246 5.63 -28.19 26.59
N VAL A 247 6.63 -28.98 26.98
CA VAL A 247 6.52 -30.04 27.95
C VAL A 247 7.43 -29.78 29.15
N SER A 248 7.08 -30.38 30.30
CA SER A 248 7.94 -30.35 31.51
C SER A 248 9.23 -31.11 31.24
N GLU A 249 10.29 -30.76 31.93
CA GLU A 249 11.60 -31.42 31.85
C GLU A 249 12.04 -31.82 33.26
N GLU A 250 12.46 -33.07 33.44
CA GLU A 250 12.97 -33.53 34.72
C GLU A 250 14.32 -32.90 35.03
N ILE A 251 15.15 -32.70 33.98
CA ILE A 251 16.43 -32.04 34.06
C ILE A 251 16.46 -30.95 33.00
N PRO A 252 16.58 -29.66 33.38
CA PRO A 252 16.93 -29.05 34.67
C PRO A 252 15.77 -28.88 35.67
N GLY A 253 14.62 -29.54 35.52
CA GLY A 253 13.50 -29.41 36.46
C GLY A 253 12.49 -28.34 36.05
N ARG A 254 12.34 -28.03 34.74
CA ARG A 254 11.34 -27.12 34.23
C ARG A 254 9.94 -27.71 34.36
N LYS A 255 9.03 -26.97 35.00
CA LYS A 255 7.60 -27.31 35.06
C LYS A 255 6.85 -26.46 34.05
N VAL A 256 5.94 -27.11 33.30
CA VAL A 256 5.06 -26.47 32.31
C VAL A 256 3.63 -26.94 32.58
N ASN A 257 2.69 -25.99 32.57
CA ASN A 257 1.26 -26.29 32.75
C ASN A 257 0.65 -26.66 31.37
N ASN A 258 1.01 -27.85 30.89
CA ASN A 258 0.47 -28.36 29.64
C ASN A 258 -0.77 -29.23 29.89
N ARG A 259 -1.54 -29.56 28.85
CA ARG A 259 -2.86 -30.18 28.89
C ARG A 259 -2.85 -31.56 29.55
N PHE A 260 -1.84 -32.38 29.22
CA PHE A 260 -1.79 -33.79 29.63
C PHE A 260 -0.72 -34.08 30.69
N GLY A 261 0.03 -33.08 31.10
CA GLY A 261 1.09 -33.22 32.10
C GLY A 261 2.33 -33.93 31.54
N SER A 262 2.56 -33.90 30.23
CA SER A 262 3.70 -34.58 29.63
C SER A 262 5.02 -34.02 30.15
N THR A 263 5.96 -34.94 30.43
CA THR A 263 7.29 -34.63 30.95
C THR A 263 8.34 -35.35 30.12
N PHE A 264 9.41 -34.66 29.78
CA PHE A 264 10.58 -35.20 29.09
C PHE A 264 11.63 -35.60 30.14
N GLY A 265 11.99 -36.90 30.20
CA GLY A 265 12.90 -37.45 31.20
C GLY A 265 14.27 -37.85 30.65
N GLU A 266 15.17 -38.26 31.59
CA GLU A 266 16.47 -38.87 31.19
C GLU A 266 16.21 -40.20 30.45
N GLY A 267 16.51 -40.20 29.14
CA GLY A 267 16.45 -41.44 28.36
C GLY A 267 15.57 -41.32 27.09
N THR A 268 15.14 -40.17 26.71
CA THR A 268 14.40 -39.93 25.45
C THR A 268 12.94 -40.39 25.40
N ASP A 269 12.35 -40.88 26.49
CA ASP A 269 10.97 -41.30 26.50
C ASP A 269 10.08 -40.20 27.12
N ILE A 270 9.05 -39.78 26.38
CA ILE A 270 7.96 -38.95 26.93
C ILE A 270 7.11 -39.86 27.81
N GLN A 271 7.03 -39.57 29.09
CA GLN A 271 6.17 -40.28 30.04
C GLN A 271 4.79 -39.64 30.10
#